data_bcd6edea0b0f52754887cd75d0035665
#
_entry.id   bcd6edea0b0f52754887cd75d0035665
#
_cell.length_a   1.000
_cell.length_b   1.000
_cell.length_c   1.000
_cell.angle_alpha   90.00
_cell.angle_beta   90.00
_cell.angle_gamma   90.00
#
_symmetry.space_group_name_H-M   'P 1'
#
loop_
_entity.id
_entity.type
_entity.pdbx_description
1 polymer ?
#
loop_
_entity_poly.entity_id
_entity_poly.type
_entity_poly.pdbx_seq_one_letter_code
_entity_poly.pdbx_strand_id
1 'polypeptide(L)'
;MSILSIHNLDVRHGLLQAVRDVSFNLAKGEVLALVGANGAGKTTLLRSIAGAHLPVGGQILLDGEDVTAVPSHKRIARGIALVPEGRRLFSQMTVEENLLLGKSAGRKGEWTVERIFDAFPNLKPRRHAKTGHLSGGEQQATAISRALMSNPDILLLDEVSLGLSPLVVDRVYQQLQSLLSSGTTIILVEQDLARAMGVASRVICMLEGRIVLDRPANGVTREEVTQAYFGLHRQAAERNAS
;
A
#
# COMPACT_ATOMS: atom_id res chain seq x y z
N MET A 1 -1.19 -6.35 19.13
CA MET A 1 0.20 -5.85 19.14
C MET A 1 0.47 -5.16 17.82
N SER A 2 1.19 -4.03 17.84
CA SER A 2 1.55 -3.29 16.63
C SER A 2 2.69 -4.00 15.91
N ILE A 3 2.53 -4.26 14.60
CA ILE A 3 3.60 -4.82 13.75
C ILE A 3 4.46 -3.71 13.14
N LEU A 4 3.87 -2.52 12.89
CA LEU A 4 4.57 -1.35 12.37
C LEU A 4 4.22 -0.14 13.23
N SER A 5 5.23 0.64 13.59
CA SER A 5 5.05 1.91 14.31
C SER A 5 5.85 3.00 13.61
N ILE A 6 5.17 4.10 13.32
CA ILE A 6 5.75 5.30 12.71
C ILE A 6 5.71 6.41 13.75
N HIS A 7 6.85 7.05 13.99
CA HIS A 7 6.98 8.12 14.99
C HIS A 7 7.57 9.37 14.37
N ASN A 8 6.80 10.45 14.38
CA ASN A 8 7.18 11.81 13.95
C ASN A 8 7.97 11.84 12.63
N LEU A 9 7.47 11.07 11.64
CA LEU A 9 8.19 10.84 10.38
C LEU A 9 8.16 12.11 9.51
N ASP A 10 9.36 12.55 9.11
CA ASP A 10 9.58 13.63 8.17
C ASP A 10 10.28 13.11 6.91
N VAL A 11 9.69 13.41 5.73
CA VAL A 11 10.28 12.99 4.44
C VAL A 11 10.30 14.17 3.48
N ARG A 12 11.43 14.31 2.76
CA ARG A 12 11.64 15.41 1.81
C ARG A 12 12.08 14.91 0.43
N HIS A 13 11.67 15.60 -0.61
CA HIS A 13 12.22 15.56 -1.96
C HIS A 13 12.97 16.87 -2.22
N GLY A 14 14.28 16.90 -1.99
CA GLY A 14 15.05 18.14 -1.97
C GLY A 14 14.52 19.11 -0.90
N LEU A 15 14.05 20.27 -1.31
CA LEU A 15 13.48 21.28 -0.41
C LEU A 15 11.99 21.04 -0.08
N LEU A 16 11.28 20.24 -0.87
CA LEU A 16 9.87 19.96 -0.66
C LEU A 16 9.69 18.93 0.46
N GLN A 17 9.05 19.32 1.55
CA GLN A 17 8.66 18.43 2.63
C GLN A 17 7.34 17.76 2.26
N ALA A 18 7.41 16.48 1.86
CA ALA A 18 6.27 15.71 1.38
C ALA A 18 5.53 14.95 2.50
N VAL A 19 6.21 14.62 3.61
CA VAL A 19 5.62 14.04 4.83
C VAL A 19 6.11 14.86 6.00
N ARG A 20 5.19 15.22 6.92
CA ARG A 20 5.42 16.18 7.99
C ARG A 20 4.87 15.64 9.30
N ASP A 21 5.76 15.24 10.20
CA ASP A 21 5.41 14.84 11.58
C ASP A 21 4.32 13.75 11.62
N VAL A 22 4.45 12.73 10.77
CA VAL A 22 3.46 11.64 10.65
C VAL A 22 3.75 10.58 11.69
N SER A 23 2.73 10.26 12.51
CA SER A 23 2.79 9.20 13.53
C SER A 23 1.54 8.35 13.48
N PHE A 24 1.70 7.02 13.41
CA PHE A 24 0.62 6.04 13.56
C PHE A 24 1.19 4.65 13.82
N ASN A 25 0.33 3.75 14.28
CA ASN A 25 0.64 2.33 14.46
C ASN A 25 -0.23 1.49 13.55
N LEU A 26 0.27 0.32 13.12
CA LEU A 26 -0.46 -0.68 12.35
C LEU A 26 -0.47 -1.98 13.13
N ALA A 27 -1.65 -2.53 13.39
CA ALA A 27 -1.79 -3.82 14.04
C ALA A 27 -1.60 -4.98 13.05
N LYS A 28 -1.17 -6.15 13.53
CA LYS A 28 -1.09 -7.36 12.70
C LYS A 28 -2.49 -7.75 12.22
N GLY A 29 -2.63 -8.02 10.92
CA GLY A 29 -3.91 -8.35 10.28
C GLY A 29 -4.81 -7.13 10.02
N GLU A 30 -4.35 -5.91 10.32
CA GLU A 30 -5.10 -4.68 10.04
C GLU A 30 -5.01 -4.32 8.55
N VAL A 31 -6.12 -3.83 8.03
CA VAL A 31 -6.21 -3.24 6.69
C VAL A 31 -6.39 -1.74 6.85
N LEU A 32 -5.33 -0.99 6.61
CA LEU A 32 -5.32 0.47 6.70
C LEU A 32 -5.48 1.08 5.30
N ALA A 33 -6.54 1.86 5.09
CA ALA A 33 -6.65 2.73 3.92
C ALA A 33 -5.98 4.07 4.18
N LEU A 34 -5.05 4.45 3.32
CA LEU A 34 -4.39 5.75 3.31
C LEU A 34 -4.94 6.56 2.13
N VAL A 35 -5.76 7.56 2.44
CA VAL A 35 -6.47 8.38 1.45
C VAL A 35 -5.99 9.84 1.50
N GLY A 36 -6.29 10.62 0.47
CA GLY A 36 -5.92 12.03 0.36
C GLY A 36 -5.68 12.44 -1.09
N ALA A 37 -5.64 13.73 -1.35
CA ALA A 37 -5.44 14.30 -2.68
C ALA A 37 -4.09 13.89 -3.30
N ASN A 38 -3.95 14.06 -4.61
CA ASN A 38 -2.65 13.94 -5.28
C ASN A 38 -1.68 14.96 -4.70
N GLY A 39 -0.47 14.50 -4.40
CA GLY A 39 0.53 15.34 -3.72
C GLY A 39 0.38 15.40 -2.19
N ALA A 40 -0.61 14.75 -1.57
CA ALA A 40 -0.76 14.73 -0.10
C ALA A 40 0.36 13.97 0.66
N GLY A 41 1.28 13.29 -0.05
CA GLY A 41 2.42 12.59 0.55
C GLY A 41 2.25 11.08 0.71
N LYS A 42 1.13 10.49 0.29
CA LYS A 42 0.79 9.06 0.45
C LYS A 42 1.86 8.11 -0.12
N THR A 43 2.15 8.23 -1.42
CA THR A 43 3.20 7.42 -2.09
C THR A 43 4.56 7.62 -1.46
N THR A 44 4.90 8.86 -1.02
CA THR A 44 6.15 9.14 -0.34
C THR A 44 6.23 8.43 1.00
N LEU A 45 5.15 8.43 1.78
CA LEU A 45 5.04 7.70 3.03
C LEU A 45 5.20 6.19 2.80
N LEU A 46 4.48 5.59 1.82
CA LEU A 46 4.63 4.18 1.48
C LEU A 46 6.06 3.82 1.08
N ARG A 47 6.68 4.63 0.22
CA ARG A 47 8.08 4.42 -0.20
C ARG A 47 9.04 4.52 0.97
N SER A 48 8.79 5.39 1.95
CA SER A 48 9.61 5.47 3.15
C SER A 48 9.43 4.24 4.04
N ILE A 49 8.20 3.74 4.22
CA ILE A 49 7.93 2.48 4.91
C ILE A 49 8.60 1.30 4.21
N ALA A 50 8.62 1.27 2.88
CA ALA A 50 9.29 0.25 2.09
C ALA A 50 10.84 0.40 2.03
N GLY A 51 11.41 1.49 2.57
CA GLY A 51 12.85 1.77 2.52
C GLY A 51 13.37 2.18 1.13
N ALA A 52 12.45 2.57 0.23
CA ALA A 52 12.79 3.07 -1.11
C ALA A 52 13.06 4.59 -1.11
N HIS A 53 12.70 5.28 -0.04
CA HIS A 53 13.02 6.68 0.22
C HIS A 53 13.33 6.86 1.71
N LEU A 54 14.50 7.39 2.04
CA LEU A 54 14.88 7.54 3.43
C LEU A 54 14.26 8.81 4.03
N PRO A 55 13.69 8.75 5.24
CA PRO A 55 13.22 9.93 5.96
C PRO A 55 14.39 10.81 6.40
N VAL A 56 14.11 12.09 6.64
CA VAL A 56 15.06 13.05 7.19
C VAL A 56 14.90 13.21 8.72
N GLY A 57 13.82 12.67 9.28
CA GLY A 57 13.54 12.68 10.72
C GLY A 57 12.48 11.66 11.08
N GLY A 58 12.35 11.36 12.37
CA GLY A 58 11.44 10.38 12.91
C GLY A 58 11.98 8.94 12.83
N GLN A 59 11.11 7.98 13.14
CA GLN A 59 11.46 6.55 13.22
C GLN A 59 10.39 5.66 12.59
N ILE A 60 10.85 4.54 12.02
CA ILE A 60 10.02 3.44 11.51
C ILE A 60 10.45 2.18 12.25
N LEU A 61 9.53 1.64 13.06
CA LEU A 61 9.78 0.41 13.82
C LEU A 61 8.97 -0.74 13.22
N LEU A 62 9.60 -1.88 12.97
CA LEU A 62 8.97 -3.14 12.57
C LEU A 62 9.14 -4.15 13.70
N ASP A 63 8.04 -4.64 14.28
CA ASP A 63 8.07 -5.49 15.48
C ASP A 63 8.96 -4.95 16.61
N GLY A 64 9.00 -3.61 16.77
CA GLY A 64 9.81 -2.91 17.75
C GLY A 64 11.27 -2.67 17.34
N GLU A 65 11.75 -3.24 16.24
CA GLU A 65 13.09 -2.98 15.70
C GLU A 65 13.11 -1.74 14.80
N ASP A 66 14.11 -0.86 15.00
CA ASP A 66 14.29 0.30 14.14
C ASP A 66 14.80 -0.12 12.74
N VAL A 67 13.95 0.16 11.74
CA VAL A 67 14.26 -0.08 10.33
C VAL A 67 14.42 1.21 9.53
N THR A 68 14.48 2.37 10.17
CA THR A 68 14.46 3.70 9.54
C THR A 68 15.53 3.86 8.47
N ALA A 69 16.78 3.43 8.74
CA ALA A 69 17.88 3.51 7.79
C ALA A 69 18.06 2.23 6.94
N VAL A 70 17.19 1.21 7.11
CA VAL A 70 17.32 -0.06 6.39
C VAL A 70 16.83 0.09 4.95
N PRO A 71 17.64 -0.24 3.92
CA PRO A 71 17.25 -0.08 2.53
C PRO A 71 16.20 -1.12 2.10
N SER A 72 15.47 -0.84 1.02
CA SER A 72 14.30 -1.62 0.55
C SER A 72 14.58 -3.11 0.36
N HIS A 73 15.71 -3.49 -0.24
CA HIS A 73 16.07 -4.90 -0.45
C HIS A 73 16.26 -5.69 0.85
N LYS A 74 16.63 -5.01 1.96
CA LYS A 74 16.70 -5.63 3.29
C LYS A 74 15.36 -5.59 4.01
N ARG A 75 14.51 -4.58 3.75
CA ARG A 75 13.14 -4.54 4.34
C ARG A 75 12.22 -5.59 3.75
N ILE A 76 12.33 -5.91 2.46
CA ILE A 76 11.57 -7.01 1.87
C ILE A 76 11.95 -8.35 2.50
N ALA A 77 13.23 -8.57 2.83
CA ALA A 77 13.69 -9.74 3.58
C ALA A 77 13.20 -9.77 5.04
N ARG A 78 12.79 -8.62 5.60
CA ARG A 78 12.17 -8.48 6.92
C ARG A 78 10.63 -8.51 6.88
N GLY A 79 10.03 -8.68 5.71
CA GLY A 79 8.60 -8.89 5.55
C GLY A 79 7.79 -7.67 5.12
N ILE A 80 8.41 -6.58 4.62
CA ILE A 80 7.68 -5.44 4.04
C ILE A 80 7.81 -5.50 2.53
N ALA A 81 6.71 -5.76 1.81
CA ALA A 81 6.66 -5.74 0.35
C ALA A 81 5.83 -4.57 -0.17
N LEU A 82 6.27 -3.97 -1.27
CA LEU A 82 5.59 -2.86 -1.95
C LEU A 82 5.17 -3.27 -3.36
N VAL A 83 3.89 -3.07 -3.67
CA VAL A 83 3.36 -3.01 -5.02
C VAL A 83 3.31 -1.53 -5.42
N PRO A 84 4.24 -1.03 -6.21
CA PRO A 84 4.28 0.38 -6.57
C PRO A 84 3.25 0.72 -7.63
N GLU A 85 2.86 1.98 -7.71
CA GLU A 85 2.13 2.55 -8.84
C GLU A 85 2.79 2.20 -10.17
N GLY A 86 1.99 1.92 -11.20
CA GLY A 86 2.46 1.59 -12.55
C GLY A 86 3.01 0.17 -12.69
N ARG A 87 2.70 -0.73 -11.73
CA ARG A 87 2.95 -2.19 -11.77
C ARG A 87 4.42 -2.60 -11.80
N ARG A 88 5.28 -1.87 -12.52
CA ARG A 88 6.75 -2.06 -12.61
C ARG A 88 7.14 -3.51 -12.91
N LEU A 89 6.45 -4.14 -13.86
CA LEU A 89 6.77 -5.49 -14.34
C LEU A 89 7.94 -5.46 -15.34
N PHE A 90 8.65 -6.56 -15.41
CA PHE A 90 9.63 -6.82 -16.47
C PHE A 90 8.90 -7.34 -17.70
N SER A 91 8.60 -6.44 -18.65
CA SER A 91 7.69 -6.68 -19.78
C SER A 91 8.12 -7.82 -20.70
N GLN A 92 9.42 -8.07 -20.81
CA GLN A 92 9.99 -9.15 -21.65
C GLN A 92 10.02 -10.51 -20.92
N MET A 93 9.82 -10.54 -19.61
CA MET A 93 9.74 -11.77 -18.82
C MET A 93 8.30 -12.27 -18.78
N THR A 94 8.15 -13.58 -18.64
CA THR A 94 6.86 -14.24 -18.46
C THR A 94 6.24 -13.89 -17.10
N VAL A 95 4.95 -14.25 -16.90
CA VAL A 95 4.29 -14.14 -15.58
C VAL A 95 5.10 -14.89 -14.54
N GLU A 96 5.40 -16.18 -14.79
CA GLU A 96 6.14 -17.00 -13.82
C GLU A 96 7.51 -16.45 -13.49
N GLU A 97 8.29 -15.99 -14.47
CA GLU A 97 9.59 -15.35 -14.23
C GLU A 97 9.46 -14.09 -13.36
N ASN A 98 8.44 -13.24 -13.62
CA ASN A 98 8.16 -12.09 -12.77
C ASN A 98 7.82 -12.52 -11.33
N LEU A 99 7.03 -13.60 -11.14
CA LEU A 99 6.72 -14.13 -9.81
C LEU A 99 7.98 -14.61 -9.08
N LEU A 100 8.84 -15.35 -9.77
CA LEU A 100 10.06 -15.92 -9.20
C LEU A 100 11.04 -14.84 -8.70
N LEU A 101 11.03 -13.65 -9.28
CA LEU A 101 11.81 -12.50 -8.76
C LEU A 101 11.40 -12.14 -7.32
N GLY A 102 10.13 -12.31 -6.95
CA GLY A 102 9.66 -12.08 -5.58
C GLY A 102 10.30 -13.02 -4.56
N LYS A 103 10.71 -14.22 -4.96
CA LYS A 103 11.41 -15.20 -4.11
C LYS A 103 12.82 -14.76 -3.70
N SER A 104 13.42 -13.77 -4.38
CA SER A 104 14.77 -13.29 -4.09
C SER A 104 14.93 -12.72 -2.67
N ALA A 105 13.84 -12.40 -1.99
CA ALA A 105 13.82 -11.99 -0.58
C ALA A 105 14.26 -13.10 0.39
N GLY A 106 14.27 -14.36 -0.06
CA GLY A 106 14.71 -15.52 0.74
C GLY A 106 13.76 -15.95 1.85
N ARG A 107 12.60 -15.28 2.01
CA ARG A 107 11.61 -15.61 3.04
C ARG A 107 10.86 -16.91 2.68
N LYS A 108 10.70 -17.78 3.68
CA LYS A 108 9.84 -18.96 3.59
C LYS A 108 8.42 -18.59 4.02
N GLY A 109 7.41 -19.21 3.44
CA GLY A 109 6.03 -19.02 3.79
C GLY A 109 5.10 -19.76 2.84
N GLU A 110 3.81 -19.47 2.94
CA GLU A 110 2.76 -20.18 2.20
C GLU A 110 2.66 -19.77 0.72
N TRP A 111 3.19 -18.60 0.33
CA TRP A 111 3.11 -18.10 -1.03
C TRP A 111 4.12 -18.81 -1.93
N THR A 112 3.62 -19.77 -2.68
CA THR A 112 4.31 -20.49 -3.76
C THR A 112 3.72 -20.09 -5.11
N VAL A 113 4.38 -20.46 -6.22
CA VAL A 113 3.84 -20.22 -7.57
C VAL A 113 2.47 -20.87 -7.74
N GLU A 114 2.30 -22.09 -7.24
CA GLU A 114 1.04 -22.83 -7.28
C GLU A 114 -0.04 -22.11 -6.47
N ARG A 115 0.26 -21.68 -5.24
CA ARG A 115 -0.66 -20.93 -4.38
C ARG A 115 -1.09 -19.61 -5.03
N ILE A 116 -0.17 -18.93 -5.74
CA ILE A 116 -0.50 -17.72 -6.51
C ILE A 116 -1.51 -18.04 -7.61
N PHE A 117 -1.31 -19.11 -8.39
CA PHE A 117 -2.26 -19.45 -9.46
C PHE A 117 -3.62 -19.94 -8.94
N ASP A 118 -3.69 -20.44 -7.71
CA ASP A 118 -4.96 -20.75 -7.04
C ASP A 118 -5.67 -19.47 -6.57
N ALA A 119 -4.91 -18.51 -6.00
CA ALA A 119 -5.44 -17.21 -5.55
C ALA A 119 -5.78 -16.26 -6.72
N PHE A 120 -5.05 -16.36 -7.83
CA PHE A 120 -5.22 -15.57 -9.04
C PHE A 120 -5.43 -16.48 -10.27
N PRO A 121 -6.60 -17.16 -10.40
CA PRO A 121 -6.83 -18.16 -11.45
C PRO A 121 -6.71 -17.62 -12.88
N ASN A 122 -6.96 -16.33 -13.06
CA ASN A 122 -6.81 -15.62 -14.34
C ASN A 122 -5.37 -15.57 -14.84
N LEU A 123 -4.37 -15.75 -13.96
CA LEU A 123 -2.95 -15.79 -14.35
C LEU A 123 -2.50 -17.20 -14.80
N LYS A 124 -3.20 -18.27 -14.38
CA LYS A 124 -2.81 -19.65 -14.68
C LYS A 124 -2.66 -19.93 -16.19
N PRO A 125 -3.61 -19.53 -17.07
CA PRO A 125 -3.48 -19.70 -18.52
C PRO A 125 -2.42 -18.75 -19.13
N ARG A 126 -1.97 -17.74 -18.39
CA ARG A 126 -0.97 -16.76 -18.80
C ARG A 126 0.44 -17.02 -18.27
N ARG A 127 0.64 -18.14 -17.56
CA ARG A 127 1.89 -18.51 -16.86
C ARG A 127 3.14 -18.23 -17.69
N HIS A 128 3.14 -18.63 -18.96
CA HIS A 128 4.27 -18.51 -19.87
C HIS A 128 4.14 -17.31 -20.85
N ALA A 129 3.11 -16.47 -20.72
CA ALA A 129 2.95 -15.27 -21.51
C ALA A 129 3.86 -14.15 -21.00
N LYS A 130 4.49 -13.39 -21.89
CA LYS A 130 5.25 -12.18 -21.53
C LYS A 130 4.32 -11.14 -20.93
N THR A 131 4.74 -10.52 -19.82
CA THR A 131 3.88 -9.58 -19.09
C THR A 131 3.55 -8.31 -19.86
N GLY A 132 4.37 -7.96 -20.87
CA GLY A 132 4.06 -6.85 -21.79
C GLY A 132 2.85 -7.08 -22.70
N HIS A 133 2.40 -8.34 -22.86
CA HIS A 133 1.23 -8.70 -23.69
C HIS A 133 -0.04 -8.95 -22.88
N LEU A 134 0.00 -8.73 -21.56
CA LEU A 134 -1.13 -8.93 -20.68
C LEU A 134 -2.06 -7.70 -20.67
N SER A 135 -3.34 -7.95 -20.39
CA SER A 135 -4.29 -6.88 -20.04
C SER A 135 -3.86 -6.14 -18.77
N GLY A 136 -4.36 -4.91 -18.58
CA GLY A 136 -4.05 -4.12 -17.40
C GLY A 136 -4.36 -4.83 -16.08
N GLY A 137 -5.46 -5.59 -16.02
CA GLY A 137 -5.84 -6.37 -14.83
C GLY A 137 -4.92 -7.57 -14.59
N GLU A 138 -4.52 -8.31 -15.64
CA GLU A 138 -3.55 -9.39 -15.53
C GLU A 138 -2.16 -8.87 -15.10
N GLN A 139 -1.75 -7.71 -15.62
CA GLN A 139 -0.52 -7.07 -15.18
C GLN A 139 -0.60 -6.66 -13.69
N GLN A 140 -1.73 -6.10 -13.25
CA GLN A 140 -1.92 -5.72 -11.85
C GLN A 140 -1.91 -6.95 -10.94
N ALA A 141 -2.63 -8.00 -11.31
CA ALA A 141 -2.61 -9.26 -10.59
C ALA A 141 -1.18 -9.84 -10.50
N THR A 142 -0.40 -9.78 -11.59
CA THR A 142 1.00 -10.23 -11.62
C THR A 142 1.88 -9.39 -10.68
N ALA A 143 1.69 -8.07 -10.62
CA ALA A 143 2.46 -7.19 -9.74
C ALA A 143 2.18 -7.49 -8.25
N ILE A 144 0.92 -7.67 -7.89
CA ILE A 144 0.50 -8.07 -6.53
C ILE A 144 1.08 -9.45 -6.20
N SER A 145 0.92 -10.41 -7.10
CA SER A 145 1.42 -11.77 -6.96
C SER A 145 2.94 -11.83 -6.77
N ARG A 146 3.69 -11.02 -7.51
CA ARG A 146 5.15 -10.90 -7.35
C ARG A 146 5.53 -10.42 -5.95
N ALA A 147 4.79 -9.45 -5.40
CA ALA A 147 5.03 -8.98 -4.04
C ALA A 147 4.71 -10.08 -3.01
N LEU A 148 3.60 -10.81 -3.17
CA LEU A 148 3.22 -11.94 -2.30
C LEU A 148 4.27 -13.07 -2.30
N MET A 149 4.93 -13.32 -3.42
CA MET A 149 6.02 -14.32 -3.52
C MET A 149 7.20 -14.03 -2.58
N SER A 150 7.32 -12.83 -2.05
CA SER A 150 8.29 -12.52 -0.98
C SER A 150 7.82 -12.98 0.42
N ASN A 151 6.62 -13.56 0.54
CA ASN A 151 5.98 -13.93 1.80
C ASN A 151 5.97 -12.79 2.83
N PRO A 152 5.34 -11.65 2.52
CA PRO A 152 5.38 -10.47 3.36
C PRO A 152 4.48 -10.61 4.59
N ASP A 153 4.89 -10.00 5.70
CA ASP A 153 4.03 -9.74 6.86
C ASP A 153 3.19 -8.50 6.66
N ILE A 154 3.73 -7.51 5.90
CA ILE A 154 3.05 -6.26 5.54
C ILE A 154 3.12 -6.08 4.02
N LEU A 155 1.96 -5.94 3.39
CA LEU A 155 1.82 -5.64 1.98
C LEU A 155 1.41 -4.17 1.79
N LEU A 156 2.24 -3.39 1.12
CA LEU A 156 1.99 -2.01 0.77
C LEU A 156 1.48 -1.94 -0.68
N LEU A 157 0.30 -1.36 -0.89
CA LEU A 157 -0.35 -1.25 -2.19
C LEU A 157 -0.49 0.24 -2.56
N ASP A 158 0.21 0.68 -3.61
CA ASP A 158 0.22 2.07 -4.05
C ASP A 158 -0.64 2.24 -5.31
N GLU A 159 -1.85 2.78 -5.17
CA GLU A 159 -2.81 3.11 -6.24
C GLU A 159 -3.03 1.95 -7.23
N VAL A 160 -3.38 0.77 -6.72
CA VAL A 160 -3.49 -0.46 -7.52
C VAL A 160 -4.65 -0.47 -8.51
N SER A 161 -5.62 0.44 -8.37
CA SER A 161 -6.76 0.62 -9.27
C SER A 161 -6.49 1.59 -10.43
N LEU A 162 -5.43 2.39 -10.35
CA LEU A 162 -5.16 3.46 -11.29
C LEU A 162 -4.99 2.95 -12.74
N GLY A 163 -5.71 3.59 -13.67
CA GLY A 163 -5.64 3.28 -15.11
C GLY A 163 -6.29 1.95 -15.50
N LEU A 164 -7.14 1.39 -14.64
CA LEU A 164 -7.94 0.21 -14.92
C LEU A 164 -9.41 0.60 -15.17
N SER A 165 -10.11 -0.19 -16.01
CA SER A 165 -11.56 -0.01 -16.17
C SER A 165 -12.31 -0.45 -14.89
N PRO A 166 -13.52 0.09 -14.62
CA PRO A 166 -14.27 -0.23 -13.40
C PRO A 166 -14.45 -1.73 -13.16
N LEU A 167 -14.79 -2.50 -14.21
CA LEU A 167 -14.96 -3.95 -14.12
C LEU A 167 -13.66 -4.68 -13.71
N VAL A 168 -12.53 -4.20 -14.21
CA VAL A 168 -11.21 -4.78 -13.88
C VAL A 168 -10.83 -4.43 -12.45
N VAL A 169 -11.12 -3.21 -12.01
CA VAL A 169 -10.90 -2.79 -10.62
C VAL A 169 -11.70 -3.69 -9.66
N ASP A 170 -12.98 -3.94 -9.95
CA ASP A 170 -13.82 -4.80 -9.11
C ASP A 170 -13.22 -6.21 -8.96
N ARG A 171 -12.66 -6.77 -10.05
CA ARG A 171 -11.97 -8.07 -10.00
C ARG A 171 -10.69 -8.02 -9.15
N VAL A 172 -9.89 -6.97 -9.26
CA VAL A 172 -8.68 -6.78 -8.42
C VAL A 172 -9.08 -6.71 -6.96
N TYR A 173 -10.14 -5.96 -6.61
CA TYR A 173 -10.62 -5.86 -5.23
C TYR A 173 -11.20 -7.17 -4.70
N GLN A 174 -11.92 -7.96 -5.52
CA GLN A 174 -12.36 -9.31 -5.15
C GLN A 174 -11.18 -10.23 -4.81
N GLN A 175 -10.11 -10.17 -5.62
CA GLN A 175 -8.88 -10.91 -5.33
C GLN A 175 -8.19 -10.43 -4.06
N LEU A 176 -8.15 -9.12 -3.83
CA LEU A 176 -7.65 -8.55 -2.57
C LEU A 176 -8.47 -9.02 -1.36
N GLN A 177 -9.81 -9.10 -1.45
CA GLN A 177 -10.64 -9.59 -0.34
C GLN A 177 -10.25 -10.99 0.12
N SER A 178 -9.85 -11.88 -0.78
CA SER A 178 -9.36 -13.21 -0.40
C SER A 178 -8.04 -13.14 0.39
N LEU A 179 -7.18 -12.17 0.09
CA LEU A 179 -5.96 -11.89 0.84
C LEU A 179 -6.26 -11.27 2.21
N LEU A 180 -7.25 -10.38 2.29
CA LEU A 180 -7.68 -9.75 3.54
C LEU A 180 -8.22 -10.79 4.53
N SER A 181 -9.01 -11.76 4.04
CA SER A 181 -9.54 -12.85 4.86
C SER A 181 -8.47 -13.82 5.36
N SER A 182 -7.28 -13.86 4.77
CA SER A 182 -6.14 -14.66 5.26
C SER A 182 -5.38 -14.03 6.43
N GLY A 183 -5.77 -12.82 6.87
CA GLY A 183 -5.10 -12.11 7.97
C GLY A 183 -3.82 -11.38 7.58
N THR A 184 -3.59 -11.14 6.28
CA THR A 184 -2.47 -10.34 5.78
C THR A 184 -2.62 -8.89 6.23
N THR A 185 -1.56 -8.29 6.77
CA THR A 185 -1.53 -6.87 7.14
C THR A 185 -1.32 -6.02 5.88
N ILE A 186 -2.17 -5.03 5.64
CA ILE A 186 -2.13 -4.24 4.39
C ILE A 186 -2.20 -2.74 4.68
N ILE A 187 -1.38 -1.96 3.99
CA ILE A 187 -1.60 -0.52 3.81
C ILE A 187 -1.96 -0.31 2.34
N LEU A 188 -3.16 0.20 2.10
CA LEU A 188 -3.70 0.46 0.77
C LEU A 188 -3.80 1.97 0.54
N VAL A 189 -3.06 2.49 -0.43
CA VAL A 189 -3.25 3.86 -0.93
C VAL A 189 -4.25 3.85 -2.06
N GLU A 190 -5.30 4.65 -1.94
CA GLU A 190 -6.35 4.79 -2.95
C GLU A 190 -6.88 6.22 -3.04
N GLN A 191 -7.40 6.55 -4.24
CA GLN A 191 -8.09 7.81 -4.50
C GLN A 191 -9.61 7.65 -4.38
N ASP A 192 -10.14 6.46 -4.69
CA ASP A 192 -11.56 6.14 -4.54
C ASP A 192 -11.88 5.82 -3.07
N LEU A 193 -12.47 6.81 -2.37
CA LEU A 193 -12.84 6.70 -0.97
C LEU A 193 -13.83 5.56 -0.70
N ALA A 194 -14.81 5.35 -1.59
CA ALA A 194 -15.83 4.33 -1.38
C ALA A 194 -15.20 2.93 -1.42
N ARG A 195 -14.30 2.68 -2.36
CA ARG A 195 -13.56 1.42 -2.46
C ARG A 195 -12.60 1.22 -1.30
N ALA A 196 -11.83 2.25 -0.95
CA ALA A 196 -10.90 2.20 0.17
C ALA A 196 -11.62 1.85 1.48
N MET A 197 -12.73 2.55 1.77
CA MET A 197 -13.55 2.30 2.97
C MET A 197 -14.25 0.94 2.95
N GLY A 198 -14.60 0.41 1.77
CA GLY A 198 -15.27 -0.89 1.62
C GLY A 198 -14.40 -2.09 2.00
N VAL A 199 -13.08 -1.94 2.04
CA VAL A 199 -12.14 -3.04 2.35
C VAL A 199 -11.30 -2.80 3.61
N ALA A 200 -11.19 -1.56 4.06
CA ALA A 200 -10.36 -1.18 5.20
C ALA A 200 -11.06 -1.38 6.54
N SER A 201 -10.29 -1.73 7.56
CA SER A 201 -10.72 -1.67 8.96
C SER A 201 -10.50 -0.30 9.60
N ARG A 202 -9.57 0.50 9.03
CA ARG A 202 -9.22 1.84 9.48
C ARG A 202 -8.85 2.74 8.31
N VAL A 203 -9.17 4.03 8.43
CA VAL A 203 -8.89 5.04 7.40
C VAL A 203 -8.03 6.14 8.01
N ILE A 204 -6.92 6.44 7.35
CA ILE A 204 -6.10 7.63 7.59
C ILE A 204 -6.24 8.55 6.38
N CYS A 205 -6.62 9.82 6.61
CA CYS A 205 -6.62 10.83 5.56
C CYS A 205 -5.39 11.75 5.71
N MET A 206 -4.65 11.91 4.61
CA MET A 206 -3.51 12.83 4.54
C MET A 206 -3.87 14.08 3.75
N LEU A 207 -3.43 15.22 4.26
CA LEU A 207 -3.49 16.51 3.60
C LEU A 207 -2.16 17.26 3.80
N GLU A 208 -1.53 17.74 2.73
CA GLU A 208 -0.28 18.52 2.77
C GLU A 208 0.84 17.87 3.61
N GLY A 209 0.97 16.54 3.51
CA GLY A 209 1.97 15.77 4.21
C GLY A 209 1.65 15.42 5.66
N ARG A 210 0.48 15.79 6.19
CA ARG A 210 0.06 15.53 7.56
C ARG A 210 -1.14 14.60 7.62
N ILE A 211 -1.28 13.87 8.72
CA ILE A 211 -2.51 13.15 9.04
C ILE A 211 -3.53 14.17 9.56
N VAL A 212 -4.69 14.24 8.92
CA VAL A 212 -5.80 15.13 9.30
C VAL A 212 -7.01 14.35 9.82
N LEU A 213 -7.07 13.04 9.55
CA LEU A 213 -8.07 12.13 10.09
C LEU A 213 -7.47 10.75 10.29
N ASP A 214 -7.79 10.11 11.39
CA ASP A 214 -7.43 8.72 11.72
C ASP A 214 -8.58 8.11 12.52
N ARG A 215 -9.34 7.20 11.88
CA ARG A 215 -10.57 6.61 12.43
C ARG A 215 -10.76 5.16 11.99
N PRO A 216 -11.43 4.31 12.79
CA PRO A 216 -11.98 3.06 12.32
C PRO A 216 -12.94 3.29 11.15
N ALA A 217 -12.88 2.44 10.11
CA ALA A 217 -13.68 2.62 8.90
C ALA A 217 -15.20 2.54 9.16
N ASN A 218 -15.63 1.77 10.16
CA ASN A 218 -17.02 1.67 10.58
C ASN A 218 -17.48 2.82 11.50
N GLY A 219 -16.57 3.68 11.93
CA GLY A 219 -16.83 4.82 12.82
C GLY A 219 -16.73 6.18 12.12
N VAL A 220 -16.63 6.20 10.79
CA VAL A 220 -16.49 7.43 9.99
C VAL A 220 -17.39 7.38 8.76
N THR A 221 -18.04 8.50 8.46
CA THR A 221 -18.85 8.64 7.23
C THR A 221 -17.98 9.05 6.03
N ARG A 222 -18.49 8.79 4.82
CA ARG A 222 -17.84 9.25 3.61
C ARG A 222 -17.74 10.79 3.56
N GLU A 223 -18.74 11.49 4.08
CA GLU A 223 -18.74 12.94 4.19
C GLU A 223 -17.61 13.48 5.06
N GLU A 224 -17.40 12.88 6.24
CA GLU A 224 -16.30 13.26 7.14
C GLU A 224 -14.93 13.06 6.50
N VAL A 225 -14.72 11.92 5.83
CA VAL A 225 -13.47 11.67 5.09
C VAL A 225 -13.32 12.66 3.93
N THR A 226 -14.41 12.98 3.22
CA THR A 226 -14.39 13.96 2.12
C THR A 226 -14.07 15.36 2.63
N GLN A 227 -14.63 15.77 3.76
CA GLN A 227 -14.32 17.06 4.40
C GLN A 227 -12.85 17.14 4.82
N ALA A 228 -12.31 16.07 5.41
CA ALA A 228 -10.89 15.97 5.74
C ALA A 228 -10.00 16.01 4.48
N TYR A 229 -10.42 15.33 3.43
CA TYR A 229 -9.73 15.27 2.13
C TYR A 229 -9.55 16.65 1.50
N PHE A 230 -10.57 17.52 1.60
CA PHE A 230 -10.55 18.90 1.08
C PHE A 230 -10.11 19.95 2.11
N GLY A 231 -9.80 19.56 3.34
CA GLY A 231 -9.38 20.48 4.41
C GLY A 231 -10.50 21.42 4.92
N LEU A 232 -11.77 21.08 4.69
CA LEU A 232 -12.89 21.95 5.03
C LEU A 232 -13.05 22.15 6.54
N HIS A 233 -12.60 21.24 7.38
CA HIS A 233 -12.55 21.40 8.83
C HIS A 233 -11.61 22.51 9.31
N ARG A 234 -10.51 22.78 8.59
CA ARG A 234 -9.57 23.85 8.91
C ARG A 234 -10.20 25.22 8.65
N GLN A 235 -10.92 25.38 7.54
CA GLN A 235 -11.56 26.64 7.18
C GLN A 235 -12.67 27.05 8.16
N ALA A 236 -13.38 26.08 8.73
CA ALA A 236 -14.40 26.34 9.77
C ALA A 236 -13.77 26.79 11.09
N ALA A 237 -12.65 26.22 11.51
CA ALA A 237 -11.94 26.60 12.73
C ALA A 237 -11.27 27.99 12.60
N GLU A 238 -10.70 28.33 11.45
CA GLU A 238 -10.10 29.64 11.18
C GLU A 238 -11.13 30.78 11.10
N ARG A 239 -12.34 30.49 10.55
CA ARG A 239 -13.46 31.47 10.53
C ARG A 239 -14.08 31.74 11.90
N ASN A 240 -14.02 30.81 12.83
CA ASN A 240 -14.53 30.98 14.20
C ASN A 240 -13.48 31.61 15.14
N ALA A 241 -12.23 31.78 14.71
CA ALA A 241 -11.15 32.38 15.47
C ALA A 241 -10.83 33.83 15.03
N SER A 242 -11.55 34.35 14.02
CA SER A 242 -11.47 35.73 13.51
C SER A 242 -12.67 36.56 13.96
#